data_75bfdac324f3f0384afecf350b7c347a
#
_entry.id   75bfdac324f3f0384afecf350b7c347a
#
_cell.length_a   1.000
_cell.length_b   1.000
_cell.length_c   1.000
_cell.angle_alpha   90.00
_cell.angle_beta   90.00
_cell.angle_gamma   90.00
#
_symmetry.space_group_name_H-M   'P 1'
#
loop_
_entity.id
_entity.type
_entity.pdbx_description
1 polymer ?
#
loop_
_entity_poly.entity_id
_entity_poly.type
_entity_poly.pdbx_seq_one_letter_code
_entity_poly.pdbx_strand_id
1 'polypeptide(L)'
;MKWGIMKRSYFNKAKADVDHQTDSAPFFIEKGVLSAGWSFKDTPEMRVEAIEKIQTFSDYRKFFDETSNKLGWNKKWNNQSVHYLFDNLQAGDFVWLKNKGTYWVTQVPQDPKSMFKFDMSEQFMAADAVAHIGPLEWIEVGGEDTVPGSVTTAKGRLQAAMQRIDNGDESIDFDNDVYTTTSLIAKSAIDKHNNISLIKSEISKTQIFNLTGAIGLEDLVAFWLYSEYGYVVIPSTNKISTELYEFVMVDARGRTGKKIYLQTKNGKVDLYTSDYKHLLRDGVNDEVWLVSRLGAIDGDSTLHFVRLTHETVERHDLKELISFIFSKDNEAILPPLVQVWLDKFEWK
;
A
#
# COMPACT_ATOMS: atom_id res chain seq x y z
N MET A 1 23.18 -3.65 -23.44
CA MET A 1 22.11 -4.14 -22.59
C MET A 1 20.90 -3.25 -22.79
N LYS A 2 19.76 -3.77 -23.25
CA LYS A 2 18.49 -3.04 -23.17
C LYS A 2 18.07 -3.12 -21.72
N TRP A 3 18.01 -2.02 -21.03
CA TRP A 3 17.40 -1.95 -19.71
C TRP A 3 15.91 -2.24 -19.91
N GLY A 4 15.40 -3.31 -19.30
CA GLY A 4 13.99 -3.62 -19.30
C GLY A 4 13.19 -2.45 -18.71
N ILE A 5 11.97 -2.23 -19.18
CA ILE A 5 11.09 -1.20 -18.63
C ILE A 5 10.60 -1.70 -17.27
N MET A 6 10.74 -0.84 -16.23
CA MET A 6 10.28 -1.18 -14.90
C MET A 6 8.75 -1.29 -14.87
N LYS A 7 8.24 -2.43 -14.44
CA LYS A 7 6.82 -2.69 -14.20
C LYS A 7 6.46 -2.33 -12.77
N ARG A 8 5.43 -1.52 -12.62
CA ARG A 8 5.01 -0.90 -11.35
C ARG A 8 3.64 -1.38 -10.92
N SER A 9 3.31 -1.14 -9.66
CA SER A 9 1.99 -1.45 -9.10
C SER A 9 1.26 -0.20 -8.64
N TYR A 10 -0.02 -0.14 -8.97
CA TYR A 10 -0.95 0.92 -8.59
C TYR A 10 -2.15 0.30 -7.86
N PHE A 11 -2.81 1.10 -7.04
CA PHE A 11 -4.09 0.72 -6.44
C PHE A 11 -5.17 1.71 -6.85
N ASN A 12 -6.34 1.18 -7.25
CA ASN A 12 -7.54 1.97 -7.53
C ASN A 12 -8.60 1.69 -6.48
N LYS A 13 -9.16 2.73 -5.87
CA LYS A 13 -10.19 2.61 -4.84
C LYS A 13 -11.56 2.21 -5.37
N ALA A 14 -11.80 2.39 -6.66
CA ALA A 14 -13.06 2.09 -7.34
C ALA A 14 -14.28 2.70 -6.61
N LYS A 15 -14.24 4.02 -6.33
CA LYS A 15 -15.31 4.76 -5.69
C LYS A 15 -15.97 5.71 -6.67
N ALA A 16 -17.31 5.67 -6.74
CA ALA A 16 -18.10 6.43 -7.70
C ALA A 16 -18.57 7.80 -7.19
N ASP A 17 -18.72 7.97 -5.88
CA ASP A 17 -19.35 9.14 -5.29
C ASP A 17 -18.35 10.11 -4.66
N VAL A 18 -18.76 11.37 -4.51
CA VAL A 18 -17.98 12.39 -3.81
C VAL A 18 -17.74 12.01 -2.35
N ASP A 19 -18.69 11.36 -1.72
CA ASP A 19 -18.59 10.81 -0.36
C ASP A 19 -17.85 9.46 -0.32
N HIS A 20 -17.47 8.91 -1.47
CA HIS A 20 -16.78 7.62 -1.62
C HIS A 20 -17.54 6.42 -1.00
N GLN A 21 -18.86 6.45 -1.00
CA GLN A 21 -19.72 5.38 -0.48
C GLN A 21 -19.98 4.29 -1.53
N THR A 22 -20.26 4.68 -2.77
CA THR A 22 -20.59 3.75 -3.86
C THR A 22 -19.33 3.03 -4.34
N ASP A 23 -19.37 1.70 -4.33
CA ASP A 23 -18.28 0.82 -4.78
C ASP A 23 -18.44 0.49 -6.28
N SER A 24 -17.54 0.97 -7.11
CA SER A 24 -17.52 0.73 -8.55
C SER A 24 -16.70 -0.50 -8.95
N ALA A 25 -16.04 -1.17 -7.99
CA ALA A 25 -15.20 -2.34 -8.28
C ALA A 25 -15.95 -3.47 -9.01
N PRO A 26 -17.18 -3.85 -8.62
CA PRO A 26 -17.95 -4.87 -9.36
C PRO A 26 -18.13 -4.51 -10.83
N PHE A 27 -18.43 -3.24 -11.11
CA PHE A 27 -18.61 -2.75 -12.47
C PHE A 27 -17.31 -2.78 -13.29
N PHE A 28 -16.18 -2.37 -12.67
CA PHE A 28 -14.87 -2.42 -13.35
C PHE A 28 -14.49 -3.86 -13.72
N ILE A 29 -14.73 -4.80 -12.82
CA ILE A 29 -14.45 -6.22 -13.03
C ILE A 29 -15.34 -6.77 -14.15
N GLU A 30 -16.67 -6.54 -14.08
CA GLU A 30 -17.64 -7.07 -15.04
C GLU A 30 -17.42 -6.52 -16.45
N LYS A 31 -17.13 -5.21 -16.57
CA LYS A 31 -16.96 -4.55 -17.88
C LYS A 31 -15.54 -4.60 -18.40
N GLY A 32 -14.59 -5.09 -17.61
CA GLY A 32 -13.17 -5.10 -18.00
C GLY A 32 -12.64 -3.68 -18.22
N VAL A 33 -12.89 -2.76 -17.31
CA VAL A 33 -12.49 -1.35 -17.44
C VAL A 33 -11.76 -0.85 -16.21
N LEU A 34 -11.05 0.28 -16.34
CA LEU A 34 -10.44 1.03 -15.26
C LEU A 34 -10.69 2.52 -15.47
N SER A 35 -11.18 3.19 -14.43
CA SER A 35 -11.40 4.63 -14.39
C SER A 35 -10.79 5.24 -13.13
N ALA A 36 -10.50 6.53 -13.20
CA ALA A 36 -10.04 7.34 -12.07
C ALA A 36 -10.99 8.52 -11.78
N GLY A 37 -12.25 8.42 -12.21
CA GLY A 37 -13.27 9.46 -12.07
C GLY A 37 -13.19 10.54 -13.16
N TRP A 38 -13.68 11.75 -12.80
CA TRP A 38 -13.75 12.89 -13.72
C TRP A 38 -14.66 12.66 -14.93
N SER A 39 -15.90 12.29 -14.63
CA SER A 39 -16.91 11.90 -15.61
C SER A 39 -17.67 13.08 -16.24
N PHE A 40 -17.47 14.33 -15.78
CA PHE A 40 -18.17 15.54 -16.27
C PHE A 40 -19.69 15.40 -16.30
N LYS A 41 -20.25 14.76 -15.27
CA LYS A 41 -21.68 14.39 -15.17
C LYS A 41 -22.52 15.32 -14.29
N ASP A 42 -21.92 16.37 -13.70
CA ASP A 42 -22.52 17.14 -12.61
C ASP A 42 -23.76 17.94 -13.05
N THR A 43 -23.76 18.47 -14.28
CA THR A 43 -24.91 19.19 -14.83
C THR A 43 -25.31 18.64 -16.21
N PRO A 44 -26.60 18.78 -16.61
CA PRO A 44 -27.05 18.39 -17.95
C PRO A 44 -26.30 19.11 -19.08
N GLU A 45 -25.99 20.38 -18.91
CA GLU A 45 -25.26 21.19 -19.91
C GLU A 45 -23.82 20.66 -20.05
N MET A 46 -23.16 20.36 -18.95
CA MET A 46 -21.80 19.81 -18.97
C MET A 46 -21.76 18.44 -19.66
N ARG A 47 -22.80 17.61 -19.46
CA ARG A 47 -22.89 16.29 -20.12
C ARG A 47 -23.03 16.44 -21.63
N VAL A 48 -23.92 17.33 -22.10
CA VAL A 48 -24.10 17.59 -23.52
C VAL A 48 -22.81 18.09 -24.14
N GLU A 49 -22.18 19.10 -23.52
CA GLU A 49 -20.92 19.68 -24.00
C GLU A 49 -19.79 18.63 -24.05
N ALA A 50 -19.70 17.74 -23.05
CA ALA A 50 -18.70 16.68 -22.99
C ALA A 50 -18.92 15.63 -24.10
N ILE A 51 -20.17 15.20 -24.33
CA ILE A 51 -20.52 14.24 -25.42
C ILE A 51 -20.13 14.80 -26.79
N GLU A 52 -20.38 16.11 -27.02
CA GLU A 52 -20.08 16.74 -28.30
C GLU A 52 -18.58 16.93 -28.55
N LYS A 53 -17.83 17.22 -27.49
CA LYS A 53 -16.43 17.62 -27.61
C LYS A 53 -15.41 16.50 -27.42
N ILE A 54 -15.75 15.43 -26.68
CA ILE A 54 -14.78 14.40 -26.31
C ILE A 54 -14.95 13.16 -27.18
N GLN A 55 -13.98 12.96 -28.08
CA GLN A 55 -13.86 11.76 -28.93
C GLN A 55 -12.55 11.02 -28.69
N THR A 56 -11.51 11.74 -28.26
CA THR A 56 -10.18 11.22 -28.04
C THR A 56 -9.66 11.58 -26.65
N PHE A 57 -8.58 10.95 -26.22
CA PHE A 57 -7.89 11.35 -24.99
C PHE A 57 -7.43 12.82 -25.04
N SER A 58 -7.00 13.31 -26.18
CA SER A 58 -6.59 14.72 -26.35
C SER A 58 -7.75 15.68 -26.10
N ASP A 59 -8.94 15.34 -26.61
CA ASP A 59 -10.14 16.15 -26.39
C ASP A 59 -10.55 16.14 -24.91
N TYR A 60 -10.49 14.95 -24.28
CA TYR A 60 -10.78 14.78 -22.85
C TYR A 60 -9.84 15.64 -21.99
N ARG A 61 -8.55 15.61 -22.29
CA ARG A 61 -7.55 16.42 -21.59
C ARG A 61 -7.82 17.91 -21.75
N LYS A 62 -8.10 18.37 -22.96
CA LYS A 62 -8.42 19.75 -23.25
C LYS A 62 -9.71 20.20 -22.55
N PHE A 63 -10.75 19.36 -22.59
CA PHE A 63 -12.01 19.62 -21.93
C PHE A 63 -11.86 19.72 -20.40
N PHE A 64 -11.02 18.89 -19.82
CA PHE A 64 -10.66 18.96 -18.39
C PHE A 64 -10.07 20.34 -18.04
N ASP A 65 -9.07 20.79 -18.78
CA ASP A 65 -8.37 22.05 -18.50
C ASP A 65 -9.33 23.25 -18.69
N GLU A 66 -10.15 23.26 -19.76
CA GLU A 66 -11.14 24.30 -20.02
C GLU A 66 -12.21 24.35 -18.91
N THR A 67 -12.77 23.21 -18.53
CA THR A 67 -13.83 23.12 -17.51
C THR A 67 -13.30 23.51 -16.14
N SER A 68 -12.11 23.03 -15.78
CA SER A 68 -11.46 23.38 -14.50
C SER A 68 -11.24 24.88 -14.37
N ASN A 69 -10.81 25.54 -15.45
CA ASN A 69 -10.61 27.00 -15.48
C ASN A 69 -11.94 27.76 -15.42
N LYS A 70 -12.95 27.35 -16.22
CA LYS A 70 -14.27 27.98 -16.30
C LYS A 70 -15.01 27.97 -14.95
N LEU A 71 -14.88 26.86 -14.21
CA LEU A 71 -15.56 26.67 -12.93
C LEU A 71 -14.71 27.14 -11.73
N GLY A 72 -13.53 27.66 -11.95
CA GLY A 72 -12.66 28.17 -10.89
C GLY A 72 -12.24 27.06 -9.88
N TRP A 73 -12.24 25.82 -10.31
CA TRP A 73 -11.92 24.68 -9.43
C TRP A 73 -10.48 24.67 -8.93
N ASN A 74 -9.59 25.45 -9.54
CA ASN A 74 -8.15 25.48 -9.23
C ASN A 74 -7.52 24.07 -9.21
N LYS A 75 -8.06 23.16 -10.00
CA LYS A 75 -7.64 21.77 -10.07
C LYS A 75 -6.68 21.57 -11.23
N LYS A 76 -5.43 21.28 -10.92
CA LYS A 76 -4.42 20.97 -11.93
C LYS A 76 -4.46 19.48 -12.21
N TRP A 77 -4.38 19.11 -13.48
CA TRP A 77 -4.33 17.72 -13.94
C TRP A 77 -3.33 16.86 -13.17
N ASN A 78 -2.12 17.32 -13.00
CA ASN A 78 -1.04 16.59 -12.32
C ASN A 78 -1.33 16.25 -10.85
N ASN A 79 -2.33 16.90 -10.26
CA ASN A 79 -2.75 16.66 -8.88
C ASN A 79 -4.02 15.77 -8.81
N GLN A 80 -4.48 15.23 -9.94
CA GLN A 80 -5.70 14.42 -10.00
C GLN A 80 -5.40 12.94 -10.27
N SER A 81 -6.32 12.08 -9.89
CA SER A 81 -6.21 10.63 -10.10
C SER A 81 -6.08 10.25 -11.58
N VAL A 82 -6.69 11.01 -12.46
CA VAL A 82 -6.59 10.82 -13.92
C VAL A 82 -5.17 10.96 -14.46
N HIS A 83 -4.32 11.78 -13.80
CA HIS A 83 -2.91 11.87 -14.15
C HIS A 83 -2.19 10.52 -13.92
N TYR A 84 -2.50 9.82 -12.83
CA TYR A 84 -1.96 8.48 -12.60
C TYR A 84 -2.42 7.50 -13.67
N LEU A 85 -3.68 7.56 -14.08
CA LEU A 85 -4.24 6.65 -15.08
C LEU A 85 -3.64 6.88 -16.48
N PHE A 86 -3.48 8.13 -16.91
CA PHE A 86 -3.15 8.43 -18.31
C PHE A 86 -1.69 8.84 -18.54
N ASP A 87 -1.00 9.41 -17.56
CA ASP A 87 0.37 9.89 -17.77
C ASP A 87 1.42 9.03 -17.03
N ASN A 88 1.06 8.39 -15.91
CA ASN A 88 2.01 7.62 -15.11
C ASN A 88 1.94 6.13 -15.38
N LEU A 89 0.73 5.58 -15.56
CA LEU A 89 0.51 4.17 -15.86
C LEU A 89 1.04 3.85 -17.27
N GLN A 90 1.73 2.73 -17.41
CA GLN A 90 2.36 2.30 -18.65
C GLN A 90 1.96 0.87 -19.01
N ALA A 91 2.17 0.50 -20.26
CA ALA A 91 2.00 -0.88 -20.70
C ALA A 91 2.87 -1.84 -19.89
N GLY A 92 2.26 -2.90 -19.39
CA GLY A 92 2.90 -3.89 -18.53
C GLY A 92 2.81 -3.59 -17.04
N ASP A 93 2.39 -2.39 -16.62
CA ASP A 93 2.11 -2.08 -15.22
C ASP A 93 0.88 -2.84 -14.71
N PHE A 94 0.79 -2.96 -13.38
CA PHE A 94 -0.29 -3.68 -12.71
C PHE A 94 -1.18 -2.71 -11.92
N VAL A 95 -2.48 -2.98 -11.93
CA VAL A 95 -3.44 -2.22 -11.11
C VAL A 95 -4.24 -3.18 -10.24
N TRP A 96 -4.25 -2.87 -8.95
CA TRP A 96 -4.99 -3.60 -7.93
C TRP A 96 -6.27 -2.87 -7.58
N LEU A 97 -7.31 -3.63 -7.22
CA LEU A 97 -8.51 -3.12 -6.56
C LEU A 97 -9.02 -4.12 -5.51
N LYS A 98 -9.92 -3.67 -4.65
CA LYS A 98 -10.59 -4.52 -3.65
C LYS A 98 -12.10 -4.49 -3.88
N ASN A 99 -12.71 -5.67 -3.98
CA ASN A 99 -14.16 -5.85 -4.06
C ASN A 99 -14.62 -6.80 -2.94
N LYS A 100 -15.44 -6.31 -2.02
CA LYS A 100 -16.05 -7.11 -0.93
C LYS A 100 -15.08 -8.02 -0.17
N GLY A 101 -13.90 -7.52 0.16
CA GLY A 101 -12.88 -8.28 0.89
C GLY A 101 -11.86 -8.99 0.01
N THR A 102 -12.18 -9.27 -1.24
CA THR A 102 -11.31 -9.94 -2.21
C THR A 102 -10.53 -8.92 -3.03
N TYR A 103 -9.26 -9.20 -3.27
CA TYR A 103 -8.38 -8.38 -4.11
C TYR A 103 -8.33 -8.95 -5.53
N TRP A 104 -8.29 -8.02 -6.48
CA TRP A 104 -8.22 -8.27 -7.90
C TRP A 104 -7.06 -7.51 -8.50
N VAL A 105 -6.46 -8.05 -9.54
CA VAL A 105 -5.36 -7.43 -10.27
C VAL A 105 -5.57 -7.52 -11.76
N THR A 106 -5.12 -6.50 -12.49
CA THR A 106 -5.03 -6.52 -13.95
C THR A 106 -3.66 -6.02 -14.37
N GLN A 107 -3.18 -6.52 -15.53
CA GLN A 107 -2.03 -5.95 -16.23
C GLN A 107 -2.51 -5.07 -17.36
N VAL A 108 -1.93 -3.88 -17.47
CA VAL A 108 -2.24 -2.93 -18.56
C VAL A 108 -1.56 -3.40 -19.84
N PRO A 109 -2.31 -3.80 -20.89
CA PRO A 109 -1.71 -4.44 -22.04
C PRO A 109 -1.04 -3.45 -23.03
N GLN A 110 -1.47 -2.18 -23.02
CA GLN A 110 -1.03 -1.15 -23.96
C GLN A 110 -0.93 0.22 -23.30
N ASP A 111 -0.43 1.22 -24.02
CA ASP A 111 -0.47 2.62 -23.55
C ASP A 111 -1.91 3.02 -23.18
N PRO A 112 -2.18 3.48 -21.94
CA PRO A 112 -3.50 3.88 -21.50
C PRO A 112 -4.20 4.90 -22.38
N LYS A 113 -3.45 5.84 -22.98
CA LYS A 113 -4.01 6.85 -23.89
C LYS A 113 -4.59 6.22 -25.16
N SER A 114 -3.98 5.14 -25.66
CA SER A 114 -4.49 4.39 -26.81
C SER A 114 -5.72 3.55 -26.50
N MET A 115 -5.92 3.22 -25.22
CA MET A 115 -7.05 2.45 -24.72
C MET A 115 -8.21 3.32 -24.24
N PHE A 116 -8.08 4.65 -24.33
CA PHE A 116 -9.07 5.60 -23.85
C PHE A 116 -10.44 5.40 -24.52
N LYS A 117 -11.48 5.44 -23.70
CA LYS A 117 -12.88 5.46 -24.11
C LYS A 117 -13.65 6.46 -23.28
N PHE A 118 -14.67 7.05 -23.88
CA PHE A 118 -15.58 7.99 -23.26
C PHE A 118 -17.02 7.52 -23.53
N ASP A 119 -17.73 7.12 -22.47
CA ASP A 119 -19.09 6.57 -22.55
C ASP A 119 -19.99 7.20 -21.48
N MET A 120 -20.92 8.06 -21.89
CA MET A 120 -21.88 8.75 -21.03
C MET A 120 -23.17 7.95 -20.81
N SER A 121 -23.20 6.66 -21.10
CA SER A 121 -24.36 5.81 -20.79
C SER A 121 -24.60 5.77 -19.26
N GLU A 122 -25.83 5.54 -18.87
CA GLU A 122 -26.25 5.59 -17.46
C GLU A 122 -25.43 4.70 -16.55
N GLN A 123 -25.08 3.50 -17.00
CA GLN A 123 -24.28 2.55 -16.25
C GLN A 123 -22.83 3.06 -15.98
N PHE A 124 -22.21 3.71 -16.97
CA PHE A 124 -20.87 4.28 -16.82
C PHE A 124 -20.89 5.56 -15.95
N MET A 125 -21.95 6.36 -16.07
CA MET A 125 -22.14 7.51 -15.19
C MET A 125 -22.37 7.09 -13.73
N ALA A 126 -23.17 6.05 -13.48
CA ALA A 126 -23.41 5.53 -12.14
C ALA A 126 -22.13 5.00 -11.47
N ALA A 127 -21.27 4.34 -12.24
CA ALA A 127 -19.99 3.80 -11.76
C ALA A 127 -18.85 4.83 -11.73
N ASP A 128 -19.09 6.09 -12.08
CA ASP A 128 -18.07 7.13 -12.27
C ASP A 128 -16.93 6.68 -13.22
N ALA A 129 -17.30 5.96 -14.27
CA ALA A 129 -16.41 5.30 -15.22
C ALA A 129 -16.51 5.84 -16.64
N VAL A 130 -17.06 7.06 -16.82
CA VAL A 130 -17.31 7.67 -18.14
C VAL A 130 -16.01 7.77 -18.95
N ALA A 131 -14.96 8.29 -18.35
CA ALA A 131 -13.61 8.30 -18.92
C ALA A 131 -12.83 7.09 -18.37
N HIS A 132 -12.56 6.10 -19.22
CA HIS A 132 -11.94 4.87 -18.80
C HIS A 132 -10.97 4.31 -19.84
N ILE A 133 -10.19 3.32 -19.46
CA ILE A 133 -9.42 2.46 -20.34
C ILE A 133 -10.01 1.05 -20.36
N GLY A 134 -9.89 0.35 -21.49
CA GLY A 134 -10.33 -1.03 -21.65
C GLY A 134 -10.26 -1.50 -23.14
N PRO A 135 -10.35 -2.82 -23.39
CA PRO A 135 -10.67 -3.89 -22.44
C PRO A 135 -9.50 -4.28 -21.53
N LEU A 136 -9.82 -4.68 -20.29
CA LEU A 136 -8.87 -5.21 -19.31
C LEU A 136 -9.40 -6.54 -18.76
N GLU A 137 -8.51 -7.47 -18.49
CA GLU A 137 -8.80 -8.70 -17.78
C GLU A 137 -8.47 -8.54 -16.30
N TRP A 138 -9.46 -8.72 -15.43
CA TRP A 138 -9.33 -8.69 -14.00
C TRP A 138 -9.22 -10.09 -13.42
N ILE A 139 -8.13 -10.37 -12.72
CA ILE A 139 -7.84 -11.67 -12.12
C ILE A 139 -8.07 -11.60 -10.63
N GLU A 140 -8.85 -12.52 -10.08
CA GLU A 140 -9.03 -12.67 -8.65
C GLU A 140 -7.78 -13.25 -7.99
N VAL A 141 -7.29 -12.60 -6.92
CA VAL A 141 -6.10 -13.03 -6.20
C VAL A 141 -6.45 -13.69 -4.86
N GLY A 142 -7.43 -13.15 -4.15
CA GLY A 142 -7.89 -13.68 -2.86
C GLY A 142 -8.01 -12.62 -1.77
N GLY A 143 -7.91 -13.05 -0.51
CA GLY A 143 -8.03 -12.21 0.68
C GLY A 143 -6.75 -11.44 1.05
N GLU A 144 -6.76 -10.83 2.25
CA GLU A 144 -5.63 -10.03 2.76
C GLU A 144 -4.35 -10.85 3.00
N ASP A 145 -4.49 -12.13 3.23
CA ASP A 145 -3.40 -13.10 3.43
C ASP A 145 -2.69 -13.53 2.14
N THR A 146 -3.24 -13.15 0.98
CA THR A 146 -2.69 -13.54 -0.33
C THR A 146 -2.04 -12.39 -1.09
N VAL A 147 -2.15 -11.16 -0.59
CA VAL A 147 -1.65 -9.95 -1.24
C VAL A 147 -0.63 -9.21 -0.36
N PRO A 148 0.32 -8.46 -0.98
CA PRO A 148 1.32 -7.71 -0.21
C PRO A 148 0.69 -6.65 0.70
N GLY A 149 1.36 -6.34 1.80
CA GLY A 149 0.96 -5.28 2.72
C GLY A 149 0.86 -3.88 2.09
N SER A 150 1.64 -3.62 1.04
CA SER A 150 1.50 -2.41 0.21
C SER A 150 0.13 -2.29 -0.44
N VAL A 151 -0.47 -3.41 -0.83
CA VAL A 151 -1.82 -3.49 -1.41
C VAL A 151 -2.91 -3.39 -0.34
N THR A 152 -2.78 -4.13 0.77
CA THR A 152 -3.80 -4.14 1.85
C THR A 152 -3.95 -2.77 2.52
N THR A 153 -2.84 -2.06 2.73
CA THR A 153 -2.84 -0.74 3.36
C THR A 153 -3.23 0.39 2.42
N ALA A 154 -3.20 0.16 1.11
CA ALA A 154 -3.50 1.20 0.11
C ALA A 154 -4.91 1.77 0.26
N LYS A 155 -5.93 0.92 0.46
CA LYS A 155 -7.34 1.37 0.54
C LYS A 155 -7.58 2.41 1.64
N GLY A 156 -6.93 2.28 2.80
CA GLY A 156 -7.10 3.20 3.93
C GLY A 156 -6.26 4.48 3.83
N ARG A 157 -5.13 4.44 3.15
CA ARG A 157 -4.16 5.54 3.12
C ARG A 157 -4.27 6.47 1.92
N LEU A 158 -4.81 5.98 0.80
CA LEU A 158 -4.89 6.78 -0.42
C LEU A 158 -5.92 7.89 -0.27
N GLN A 159 -5.52 9.13 -0.50
CA GLN A 159 -6.44 10.26 -0.64
C GLN A 159 -7.03 10.31 -2.06
N ALA A 160 -6.24 9.96 -3.07
CA ALA A 160 -6.66 9.91 -4.48
C ALA A 160 -7.40 8.60 -4.81
N ALA A 161 -8.25 8.61 -5.85
CA ALA A 161 -8.92 7.42 -6.34
C ALA A 161 -7.95 6.38 -6.91
N MET A 162 -6.81 6.82 -7.46
CA MET A 162 -5.73 5.96 -7.95
C MET A 162 -4.37 6.49 -7.55
N GLN A 163 -3.45 5.61 -7.18
CA GLN A 163 -2.09 5.98 -6.78
C GLN A 163 -1.14 4.79 -6.92
N ARG A 164 0.15 5.08 -7.10
CA ARG A 164 1.24 4.12 -7.04
C ARG A 164 1.46 3.61 -5.61
N ILE A 165 1.69 2.30 -5.42
CA ILE A 165 1.75 1.65 -4.10
C ILE A 165 3.06 0.93 -3.81
N ASP A 166 3.91 0.72 -4.77
CA ASP A 166 5.17 -0.04 -4.67
C ASP A 166 6.39 0.84 -4.34
N ASN A 167 6.17 1.96 -3.70
CA ASN A 167 7.25 2.82 -3.22
C ASN A 167 8.04 2.12 -2.09
N GLY A 168 9.36 1.99 -2.28
CA GLY A 168 10.24 1.29 -1.35
C GLY A 168 10.40 -0.21 -1.63
N ASP A 169 9.76 -0.73 -2.68
CA ASP A 169 10.01 -2.08 -3.16
C ASP A 169 11.38 -2.18 -3.83
N GLU A 170 11.97 -3.37 -3.73
CA GLU A 170 13.19 -3.73 -4.47
C GLU A 170 12.88 -3.92 -5.96
N SER A 171 13.85 -3.59 -6.81
CA SER A 171 13.79 -3.86 -8.24
C SER A 171 14.37 -5.23 -8.53
N ILE A 172 13.62 -6.06 -9.24
CA ILE A 172 13.94 -7.45 -9.53
C ILE A 172 13.96 -7.64 -11.05
N ASP A 173 15.10 -8.09 -11.59
CA ASP A 173 15.20 -8.47 -13.00
C ASP A 173 14.55 -9.84 -13.21
N PHE A 174 13.56 -9.91 -14.09
CA PHE A 174 12.84 -11.13 -14.41
C PHE A 174 12.34 -11.10 -15.86
N ASP A 175 12.63 -12.13 -16.67
CA ASP A 175 12.18 -12.28 -18.05
C ASP A 175 12.49 -11.06 -18.94
N ASN A 176 13.68 -10.46 -18.83
CA ASN A 176 14.13 -9.27 -19.55
C ASN A 176 13.40 -7.96 -19.22
N ASP A 177 12.51 -7.97 -18.24
CA ASP A 177 11.88 -6.79 -17.67
C ASP A 177 12.35 -6.59 -16.21
N VAL A 178 12.08 -5.41 -15.66
CA VAL A 178 12.34 -5.09 -14.25
C VAL A 178 11.00 -4.97 -13.53
N TYR A 179 10.85 -5.68 -12.41
CA TYR A 179 9.65 -5.68 -11.59
C TYR A 179 9.96 -5.08 -10.21
N THR A 180 8.96 -4.48 -9.58
CA THR A 180 8.98 -4.26 -8.13
C THR A 180 8.51 -5.55 -7.43
N THR A 181 8.80 -5.71 -6.14
CA THR A 181 8.34 -6.90 -5.38
C THR A 181 6.82 -7.06 -5.50
N THR A 182 6.07 -5.97 -5.32
CA THR A 182 4.60 -5.98 -5.46
C THR A 182 4.13 -6.32 -6.88
N SER A 183 4.81 -5.80 -7.91
CA SER A 183 4.44 -6.09 -9.30
C SER A 183 4.82 -7.52 -9.72
N LEU A 184 5.87 -8.09 -9.16
CA LEU A 184 6.22 -9.51 -9.39
C LEU A 184 5.16 -10.44 -8.79
N ILE A 185 4.60 -10.10 -7.62
CA ILE A 185 3.48 -10.84 -7.04
C ILE A 185 2.22 -10.73 -7.91
N ALA A 186 1.94 -9.54 -8.46
CA ALA A 186 0.86 -9.33 -9.41
C ALA A 186 1.02 -10.21 -10.66
N LYS A 187 2.23 -10.21 -11.25
CA LYS A 187 2.58 -11.09 -12.36
C LYS A 187 2.37 -12.56 -11.99
N SER A 188 2.89 -12.99 -10.86
CA SER A 188 2.71 -14.35 -10.34
C SER A 188 1.25 -14.77 -10.22
N ALA A 189 0.38 -13.88 -9.75
CA ALA A 189 -1.05 -14.16 -9.63
C ALA A 189 -1.71 -14.36 -11.02
N ILE A 190 -1.37 -13.52 -11.97
CA ILE A 190 -1.85 -13.63 -13.36
C ILE A 190 -1.30 -14.88 -14.03
N ASP A 191 0.00 -15.16 -13.89
CA ASP A 191 0.64 -16.34 -14.46
C ASP A 191 0.03 -17.64 -13.90
N LYS A 192 -0.24 -17.69 -12.58
CA LYS A 192 -0.91 -18.83 -11.93
C LYS A 192 -2.32 -19.04 -12.49
N HIS A 193 -3.08 -17.96 -12.71
CA HIS A 193 -4.40 -18.02 -13.34
C HIS A 193 -4.30 -18.62 -14.76
N ASN A 194 -3.26 -18.27 -15.50
CA ASN A 194 -3.00 -18.76 -16.86
C ASN A 194 -2.27 -20.12 -16.87
N ASN A 195 -2.15 -20.83 -15.73
CA ASN A 195 -1.43 -22.09 -15.57
C ASN A 195 0.08 -22.05 -15.91
N ILE A 196 0.70 -20.88 -15.77
CA ILE A 196 2.14 -20.72 -15.92
C ILE A 196 2.81 -21.03 -14.58
N SER A 197 3.86 -21.85 -14.59
CA SER A 197 4.64 -22.18 -13.38
C SER A 197 5.35 -20.92 -12.85
N LEU A 198 5.20 -20.67 -11.55
CA LEU A 198 5.92 -19.59 -10.88
C LEU A 198 7.40 -19.94 -10.75
N ILE A 199 8.25 -19.00 -11.09
CA ILE A 199 9.68 -19.06 -10.79
C ILE A 199 9.91 -18.35 -9.45
N LYS A 200 10.54 -19.04 -8.50
CA LYS A 200 10.98 -18.42 -7.25
C LYS A 200 12.02 -17.36 -7.56
N SER A 201 11.80 -16.15 -7.08
CA SER A 201 12.73 -15.03 -7.23
C SER A 201 13.47 -14.77 -5.93
N GLU A 202 14.75 -14.43 -6.04
CA GLU A 202 15.58 -14.04 -4.92
C GLU A 202 15.33 -12.58 -4.56
N ILE A 203 14.94 -12.30 -3.33
CA ILE A 203 14.68 -10.95 -2.82
C ILE A 203 15.41 -10.68 -1.50
N SER A 204 15.66 -9.42 -1.20
CA SER A 204 16.27 -9.00 0.05
C SER A 204 15.36 -9.29 1.25
N LYS A 205 15.93 -9.78 2.36
CA LYS A 205 15.20 -10.03 3.61
C LYS A 205 14.42 -8.84 4.13
N THR A 206 14.86 -7.62 3.83
CA THR A 206 14.14 -6.40 4.20
C THR A 206 12.81 -6.23 3.49
N GLN A 207 12.58 -6.93 2.38
CA GLN A 207 11.30 -6.89 1.66
C GLN A 207 10.16 -7.54 2.45
N ILE A 208 10.46 -8.35 3.46
CA ILE A 208 9.43 -8.92 4.35
C ILE A 208 8.53 -7.83 4.94
N PHE A 209 9.07 -6.65 5.24
CA PHE A 209 8.31 -5.53 5.80
C PHE A 209 7.37 -4.87 4.79
N ASN A 210 7.70 -4.88 3.48
CA ASN A 210 6.79 -4.45 2.42
C ASN A 210 5.66 -5.46 2.22
N LEU A 211 6.00 -6.74 2.27
CA LEU A 211 5.06 -7.84 2.06
C LEU A 211 4.04 -7.94 3.20
N THR A 212 4.47 -7.75 4.44
CA THR A 212 3.60 -7.81 5.61
C THR A 212 2.91 -6.49 5.93
N GLY A 213 3.43 -5.37 5.42
CA GLY A 213 2.86 -4.03 5.61
C GLY A 213 3.01 -3.49 7.03
N ALA A 214 2.19 -2.48 7.36
CA ALA A 214 2.28 -1.80 8.65
C ALA A 214 1.86 -2.72 9.81
N ILE A 215 0.73 -3.41 9.65
CA ILE A 215 0.20 -4.33 10.68
C ILE A 215 1.19 -5.48 10.91
N GLY A 216 1.75 -6.05 9.84
CA GLY A 216 2.73 -7.11 9.99
C GLY A 216 4.04 -6.65 10.65
N LEU A 217 4.47 -5.40 10.45
CA LEU A 217 5.60 -4.85 11.19
C LEU A 217 5.29 -4.73 12.69
N GLU A 218 4.09 -4.26 13.05
CA GLU A 218 3.62 -4.16 14.43
C GLU A 218 3.66 -5.53 15.11
N ASP A 219 3.08 -6.54 14.47
CA ASP A 219 3.06 -7.92 14.97
C ASP A 219 4.48 -8.49 15.11
N LEU A 220 5.33 -8.33 14.10
CA LEU A 220 6.70 -8.81 14.11
C LEU A 220 7.52 -8.21 15.27
N VAL A 221 7.40 -6.90 15.49
CA VAL A 221 8.09 -6.25 16.60
C VAL A 221 7.54 -6.72 17.94
N ALA A 222 6.23 -6.88 18.07
CA ALA A 222 5.60 -7.37 19.29
C ALA A 222 6.08 -8.82 19.63
N PHE A 223 6.14 -9.69 18.61
CA PHE A 223 6.66 -11.05 18.80
C PHE A 223 8.15 -11.09 19.12
N TRP A 224 8.95 -10.24 18.50
CA TRP A 224 10.36 -10.10 18.82
C TRP A 224 10.56 -9.64 20.27
N LEU A 225 9.85 -8.61 20.71
CA LEU A 225 9.89 -8.12 22.10
C LEU A 225 9.41 -9.18 23.10
N TYR A 226 8.43 -10.00 22.72
CA TYR A 226 8.01 -11.14 23.53
C TYR A 226 9.12 -12.20 23.65
N SER A 227 9.75 -12.57 22.54
CA SER A 227 10.80 -13.58 22.51
C SER A 227 12.02 -13.14 23.32
N GLU A 228 12.53 -11.94 23.06
CA GLU A 228 13.77 -11.46 23.67
C GLU A 228 13.58 -11.02 25.13
N TYR A 229 12.52 -10.27 25.41
CA TYR A 229 12.33 -9.60 26.70
C TYR A 229 11.18 -10.17 27.52
N GLY A 230 10.29 -10.97 26.95
CA GLY A 230 9.10 -11.51 27.61
C GLY A 230 7.99 -10.47 27.78
N TYR A 231 7.97 -9.46 26.93
CA TYR A 231 6.93 -8.43 26.95
C TYR A 231 5.66 -8.93 26.27
N VAL A 232 4.51 -8.73 26.92
CA VAL A 232 3.19 -9.20 26.44
C VAL A 232 2.28 -8.02 26.20
N VAL A 233 1.68 -7.99 25.00
CA VAL A 233 0.69 -6.95 24.62
C VAL A 233 -0.52 -7.05 25.54
N ILE A 234 -1.00 -5.88 26.01
CA ILE A 234 -2.29 -5.75 26.66
C ILE A 234 -3.37 -5.58 25.58
N PRO A 235 -4.21 -6.60 25.29
CA PRO A 235 -5.10 -6.58 24.12
C PRO A 235 -6.08 -5.41 24.09
N SER A 236 -6.49 -4.89 25.26
CA SER A 236 -7.40 -3.75 25.33
C SER A 236 -6.79 -2.44 24.84
N THR A 237 -5.47 -2.33 24.79
CA THR A 237 -4.79 -1.11 24.34
C THR A 237 -4.74 -0.97 22.83
N ASN A 238 -4.80 -2.08 22.08
CA ASN A 238 -4.87 -2.10 20.63
C ASN A 238 -6.17 -1.47 20.05
N LYS A 239 -7.18 -1.22 20.89
CA LYS A 239 -8.44 -0.60 20.47
C LYS A 239 -8.47 0.92 20.68
N ILE A 240 -7.47 1.47 21.33
CA ILE A 240 -7.36 2.89 21.61
C ILE A 240 -6.62 3.51 20.45
N SER A 241 -7.34 4.18 19.54
CA SER A 241 -6.74 4.98 18.48
C SER A 241 -6.02 6.17 19.13
N THR A 242 -4.76 5.97 19.50
CA THR A 242 -3.88 7.06 19.93
C THR A 242 -2.91 7.37 18.81
N GLU A 243 -2.58 8.63 18.62
CA GLU A 243 -1.56 9.03 17.64
C GLU A 243 -0.13 8.71 18.10
N LEU A 244 0.03 8.36 19.40
CA LEU A 244 1.33 8.27 20.05
C LEU A 244 1.92 6.86 20.16
N TYR A 245 1.08 5.82 20.26
CA TYR A 245 1.58 4.45 20.33
C TYR A 245 0.54 3.44 19.82
N GLU A 246 1.02 2.31 19.31
CA GLU A 246 0.18 1.21 18.79
C GLU A 246 -0.27 0.29 19.93
N PHE A 247 0.69 -0.11 20.81
CA PHE A 247 0.44 -1.04 21.90
C PHE A 247 1.01 -0.54 23.23
N VAL A 248 0.36 -0.96 24.33
CA VAL A 248 0.98 -1.05 25.66
C VAL A 248 1.25 -2.49 25.97
N MET A 249 2.47 -2.81 26.40
CA MET A 249 2.89 -4.12 26.83
C MET A 249 3.28 -4.11 28.31
N VAL A 250 3.35 -5.29 28.90
CA VAL A 250 3.83 -5.52 30.27
C VAL A 250 4.95 -6.54 30.29
N ASP A 251 5.85 -6.40 31.24
CA ASP A 251 6.91 -7.36 31.50
C ASP A 251 6.32 -8.58 32.26
N ALA A 252 5.95 -9.62 31.49
CA ALA A 252 5.37 -10.83 32.06
C ALA A 252 6.41 -11.73 32.76
N ARG A 253 7.69 -11.68 32.34
CA ARG A 253 8.78 -12.45 32.97
C ARG A 253 9.27 -11.81 34.25
N GLY A 254 9.59 -10.52 34.21
CA GLY A 254 10.14 -9.78 35.35
C GLY A 254 9.11 -9.42 36.40
N ARG A 255 7.81 -9.37 36.05
CA ARG A 255 6.70 -8.96 36.95
C ARG A 255 6.94 -7.62 37.63
N THR A 256 7.61 -6.70 36.95
CA THR A 256 8.08 -5.43 37.50
C THR A 256 7.00 -4.35 37.56
N GLY A 257 5.84 -4.59 36.94
CA GLY A 257 4.78 -3.57 36.82
C GLY A 257 5.11 -2.43 35.87
N LYS A 258 6.28 -2.47 35.18
CA LYS A 258 6.63 -1.48 34.14
C LYS A 258 5.71 -1.62 32.94
N LYS A 259 5.44 -0.48 32.32
CA LYS A 259 4.74 -0.42 31.02
C LYS A 259 5.75 -0.21 29.91
N ILE A 260 5.50 -0.89 28.81
CA ILE A 260 6.29 -0.77 27.60
C ILE A 260 5.34 -0.24 26.51
N TYR A 261 5.63 0.94 25.96
CA TYR A 261 4.88 1.56 24.91
C TYR A 261 5.58 1.28 23.58
N LEU A 262 4.86 0.76 22.61
CA LEU A 262 5.38 0.46 21.27
C LEU A 262 4.76 1.39 20.24
N GLN A 263 5.60 2.06 19.46
CA GLN A 263 5.22 2.83 18.27
C GLN A 263 5.99 2.32 17.07
N THR A 264 5.28 1.94 16.01
CA THR A 264 5.88 1.49 14.75
C THR A 264 5.44 2.35 13.57
N LYS A 265 6.35 2.60 12.64
CA LYS A 265 6.06 3.26 11.37
C LYS A 265 6.77 2.54 10.23
N ASN A 266 6.00 1.88 9.37
CA ASN A 266 6.51 1.19 8.19
C ASN A 266 6.74 2.13 6.99
N GLY A 267 6.08 3.30 6.98
CA GLY A 267 6.21 4.34 5.95
C GLY A 267 7.31 5.35 6.25
N LYS A 268 7.45 6.36 5.37
CA LYS A 268 8.36 7.49 5.55
C LYS A 268 7.74 8.50 6.53
N VAL A 269 7.77 8.15 7.82
CA VAL A 269 7.28 8.97 8.93
C VAL A 269 8.39 9.10 9.95
N ASP A 270 8.79 10.33 10.24
CA ASP A 270 9.81 10.61 11.25
C ASP A 270 9.23 10.52 12.65
N LEU A 271 10.02 10.02 13.61
CA LEU A 271 9.70 9.92 15.02
C LEU A 271 10.71 10.73 15.83
N TYR A 272 10.25 11.34 16.91
CA TYR A 272 11.11 12.12 17.81
C TYR A 272 10.96 11.59 19.23
N THR A 273 12.06 11.20 19.86
CA THR A 273 12.05 10.65 21.23
C THR A 273 11.47 11.64 22.25
N SER A 274 11.63 12.95 22.01
CA SER A 274 11.04 14.02 22.84
C SER A 274 9.54 13.91 23.00
N ASP A 275 8.82 13.45 21.95
CA ASP A 275 7.36 13.39 21.92
C ASP A 275 6.81 12.30 22.84
N TYR A 276 7.65 11.34 23.24
CA TYR A 276 7.27 10.16 24.00
C TYR A 276 7.74 10.17 25.46
N LYS A 277 8.62 11.10 25.85
CA LYS A 277 9.17 11.17 27.22
C LYS A 277 8.11 11.25 28.30
N HIS A 278 6.99 11.92 28.02
CA HIS A 278 5.88 12.09 28.98
C HIS A 278 5.12 10.78 29.28
N LEU A 279 5.34 9.71 28.50
CA LEU A 279 4.77 8.39 28.77
C LEU A 279 5.52 7.63 29.88
N LEU A 280 6.76 8.04 30.16
CA LEU A 280 7.60 7.43 31.19
C LEU A 280 7.20 7.98 32.57
N ARG A 281 6.70 7.11 33.46
CA ARG A 281 6.27 7.49 34.81
C ARG A 281 7.47 7.64 35.76
N ASP A 282 7.49 8.69 36.54
CA ASP A 282 8.54 8.92 37.53
C ASP A 282 8.66 7.76 38.53
N GLY A 283 9.91 7.34 38.79
CA GLY A 283 10.21 6.25 39.70
C GLY A 283 9.82 4.84 39.27
N VAL A 284 9.39 4.69 38.00
CA VAL A 284 9.07 3.40 37.38
C VAL A 284 9.95 3.23 36.15
N ASN A 285 10.50 2.03 35.95
CA ASN A 285 11.33 1.74 34.78
C ASN A 285 10.48 1.44 33.53
N ASP A 286 9.58 2.37 33.18
CA ASP A 286 8.81 2.29 31.96
C ASP A 286 9.72 2.46 30.74
N GLU A 287 9.30 1.91 29.61
CA GLU A 287 10.05 1.95 28.36
C GLU A 287 9.16 2.43 27.21
N VAL A 288 9.75 3.12 26.25
CA VAL A 288 9.16 3.38 24.94
C VAL A 288 10.04 2.78 23.86
N TRP A 289 9.44 1.98 22.99
CA TRP A 289 10.09 1.43 21.82
C TRP A 289 9.57 2.14 20.58
N LEU A 290 10.47 2.80 19.87
CA LEU A 290 10.18 3.48 18.62
C LEU A 290 10.79 2.71 17.47
N VAL A 291 10.00 2.42 16.44
CA VAL A 291 10.45 1.73 15.25
C VAL A 291 10.02 2.51 14.03
N SER A 292 10.97 2.95 13.21
CA SER A 292 10.72 3.61 11.93
C SER A 292 11.52 2.91 10.84
N ARG A 293 10.82 2.35 9.85
CA ARG A 293 11.50 1.63 8.77
C ARG A 293 12.07 2.55 7.70
N LEU A 294 11.31 3.54 7.26
CA LEU A 294 11.69 4.43 6.14
C LEU A 294 11.82 5.89 6.55
N GLY A 295 11.37 6.26 7.75
CA GLY A 295 11.54 7.59 8.33
C GLY A 295 12.77 7.66 9.21
N ALA A 296 13.10 8.88 9.68
CA ALA A 296 14.15 9.15 10.64
C ALA A 296 13.67 9.02 12.09
N ILE A 297 14.56 8.67 13.01
CA ILE A 297 14.32 8.86 14.45
C ILE A 297 15.28 9.94 14.93
N ASP A 298 14.75 11.00 15.55
CA ASP A 298 15.51 12.20 15.95
C ASP A 298 16.35 12.82 14.82
N GLY A 299 15.87 12.75 13.58
CA GLY A 299 16.56 13.26 12.39
C GLY A 299 17.62 12.32 11.79
N ASP A 300 17.88 11.16 12.41
CA ASP A 300 18.81 10.15 11.90
C ASP A 300 18.06 9.10 11.09
N SER A 301 18.22 9.11 9.77
CA SER A 301 17.58 8.17 8.85
C SER A 301 18.22 6.77 8.83
N THR A 302 19.35 6.58 9.50
CA THR A 302 20.00 5.27 9.66
C THR A 302 19.57 4.56 10.92
N LEU A 303 18.85 5.25 11.79
CA LEU A 303 18.35 4.74 13.06
C LEU A 303 16.92 4.22 12.89
N HIS A 304 16.77 2.91 13.00
CA HIS A 304 15.49 2.24 12.79
C HIS A 304 14.79 1.81 14.09
N PHE A 305 15.55 1.59 15.16
CA PHE A 305 15.06 1.15 16.46
C PHE A 305 15.65 1.96 17.59
N VAL A 306 14.79 2.42 18.50
CA VAL A 306 15.19 3.10 19.74
C VAL A 306 14.39 2.56 20.92
N ARG A 307 15.09 2.21 22.00
CA ARG A 307 14.53 2.00 23.31
C ARG A 307 14.80 3.23 24.15
N LEU A 308 13.75 3.89 24.60
CA LEU A 308 13.81 5.09 25.43
C LEU A 308 13.42 4.72 26.87
N THR A 309 14.24 5.14 27.85
CA THR A 309 13.94 5.11 29.27
C THR A 309 14.10 6.53 29.84
N HIS A 310 13.88 6.72 31.15
CA HIS A 310 14.19 8.01 31.80
C HIS A 310 15.67 8.39 31.68
N GLU A 311 16.56 7.41 31.70
CA GLU A 311 18.00 7.61 31.82
C GLU A 311 18.72 7.48 30.48
N THR A 312 18.21 6.63 29.58
CA THR A 312 18.94 6.23 28.38
C THR A 312 18.10 6.28 27.11
N VAL A 313 18.82 6.48 26.01
CA VAL A 313 18.32 6.25 24.65
C VAL A 313 19.22 5.18 24.03
N GLU A 314 18.74 3.95 23.97
CA GLU A 314 19.47 2.82 23.40
C GLU A 314 19.08 2.60 21.94
N ARG A 315 20.06 2.26 21.12
CA ARG A 315 19.88 2.01 19.69
C ARG A 315 19.97 0.52 19.42
N HIS A 316 18.97 -0.01 18.70
CA HIS A 316 18.94 -1.38 18.25
C HIS A 316 19.03 -1.46 16.73
N ASP A 317 19.73 -2.46 16.21
CA ASP A 317 19.86 -2.66 14.76
C ASP A 317 18.63 -3.42 14.21
N LEU A 318 18.11 -2.99 13.07
CA LEU A 318 17.10 -3.71 12.31
C LEU A 318 17.50 -5.16 11.99
N LYS A 319 18.82 -5.45 11.93
CA LYS A 319 19.35 -6.81 11.73
C LYS A 319 18.94 -7.78 12.82
N GLU A 320 18.76 -7.34 14.05
CA GLU A 320 18.28 -8.18 15.15
C GLU A 320 16.88 -8.72 14.84
N LEU A 321 15.96 -7.85 14.42
CA LEU A 321 14.61 -8.24 14.01
C LEU A 321 14.64 -9.15 12.77
N ILE A 322 15.47 -8.83 11.77
CA ILE A 322 15.65 -9.68 10.59
C ILE A 322 16.17 -11.06 10.99
N SER A 323 17.17 -11.13 11.87
CA SER A 323 17.71 -12.39 12.36
C SER A 323 16.65 -13.21 13.10
N PHE A 324 15.82 -12.55 13.89
CA PHE A 324 14.69 -13.20 14.56
C PHE A 324 13.69 -13.79 13.55
N ILE A 325 13.29 -13.04 12.53
CA ILE A 325 12.31 -13.47 11.53
C ILE A 325 12.81 -14.68 10.72
N PHE A 326 14.10 -14.70 10.37
CA PHE A 326 14.68 -15.73 9.53
C PHE A 326 15.36 -16.88 10.33
N SER A 327 15.20 -16.90 11.64
CA SER A 327 15.64 -18.04 12.48
C SER A 327 14.63 -19.19 12.41
N LYS A 328 15.11 -20.40 12.13
CA LYS A 328 14.28 -21.61 12.14
C LYS A 328 13.64 -21.89 13.50
N ASP A 329 14.30 -21.48 14.58
CA ASP A 329 13.79 -21.69 15.94
C ASP A 329 12.54 -20.85 16.23
N ASN A 330 12.33 -19.79 15.47
CA ASN A 330 11.20 -18.85 15.63
C ASN A 330 10.05 -19.11 14.65
N GLU A 331 10.22 -19.98 13.66
CA GLU A 331 9.22 -20.24 12.59
C GLU A 331 7.81 -20.48 13.15
N ALA A 332 7.73 -21.32 14.22
CA ALA A 332 6.44 -21.69 14.82
C ALA A 332 5.70 -20.55 15.54
N ILE A 333 6.39 -19.46 15.89
CA ILE A 333 5.81 -18.31 16.59
C ILE A 333 5.60 -17.12 15.67
N LEU A 334 6.07 -17.16 14.43
CA LEU A 334 5.83 -16.06 13.49
C LEU A 334 4.35 -15.98 13.09
N PRO A 335 3.81 -14.75 12.86
CA PRO A 335 2.45 -14.58 12.36
C PRO A 335 2.25 -15.36 11.05
N PRO A 336 1.05 -15.98 10.85
CA PRO A 336 0.77 -16.77 9.64
C PRO A 336 1.02 -16.00 8.33
N LEU A 337 0.71 -14.70 8.30
CA LEU A 337 0.98 -13.84 7.15
C LEU A 337 2.48 -13.79 6.81
N VAL A 338 3.35 -13.77 7.81
CA VAL A 338 4.81 -13.77 7.61
C VAL A 338 5.26 -15.10 7.02
N GLN A 339 4.78 -16.22 7.59
CA GLN A 339 5.12 -17.57 7.11
C GLN A 339 4.77 -17.76 5.64
N VAL A 340 3.60 -17.28 5.20
CA VAL A 340 3.18 -17.33 3.78
C VAL A 340 4.22 -16.67 2.86
N TRP A 341 4.80 -15.54 3.26
CA TRP A 341 5.80 -14.86 2.44
C TRP A 341 7.18 -15.52 2.51
N LEU A 342 7.57 -16.07 3.66
CA LEU A 342 8.84 -16.82 3.79
C LEU A 342 8.92 -17.99 2.82
N ASP A 343 7.80 -18.67 2.57
CA ASP A 343 7.72 -19.82 1.67
C ASP A 343 7.70 -19.44 0.16
N LYS A 344 7.34 -18.21 -0.17
CA LYS A 344 7.13 -17.80 -1.58
C LYS A 344 8.41 -17.36 -2.28
N PHE A 345 9.40 -16.89 -1.56
CA PHE A 345 10.61 -16.29 -2.12
C PHE A 345 11.88 -17.00 -1.64
N GLU A 346 12.95 -16.83 -2.41
CA GLU A 346 14.31 -17.10 -1.97
C GLU A 346 14.88 -15.81 -1.37
N TRP A 347 15.49 -15.89 -0.19
CA TRP A 347 15.86 -14.73 0.60
C TRP A 347 17.38 -14.54 0.69
N LYS A 348 17.88 -13.38 0.25
CA LYS A 348 19.31 -12.99 0.33
C LYS A 348 19.59 -11.95 1.41
#